data_4dd6300618726ed7fb481b415fbc47bc
#
_entry.id   4dd6300618726ed7fb481b415fbc47bc
#
_cell.length_a   1.000
_cell.length_b   1.000
_cell.length_c   1.000
_cell.angle_alpha   90.00
_cell.angle_beta   90.00
_cell.angle_gamma   90.00
#
_symmetry.space_group_name_H-M   'P 1'
#
loop_
_entity.id
_entity.type
_entity.pdbx_description
1 polymer ?
#
loop_
_entity_poly.entity_id
_entity_poly.type
_entity_poly.pdbx_seq_one_letter_code
_entity_poly.pdbx_strand_id
1 'polypeptide(L)'
;TMRDASTNDPSTWADFAAALAVYEDGKADGIGIVMRAGSGVVGIDIDACIDDAGNVEPNALRIVERIDSYAEISPSGTGLHIFALAELPVARRSGPVELYGTSQYLTVTGCVFGDHHLMRAAQAEVKKLHAAITPPPVSTPSPRTPPTPAREYPRRLDREIIERASSSRSGAKFRALWSGD
;
A
#
# COMPACT_ATOMS: atom_id res chain seq x y z
N THR A 1 13.46 21.65 9.20
CA THR A 1 13.16 20.25 9.60
C THR A 1 12.19 19.70 8.57
N MET A 2 12.63 18.70 7.79
CA MET A 2 11.72 17.92 6.96
C MET A 2 10.70 17.26 7.89
N ARG A 3 9.41 17.39 7.57
CA ARG A 3 8.33 16.66 8.22
C ARG A 3 7.93 15.51 7.30
N ASP A 4 7.58 14.36 7.86
CA ASP A 4 7.05 13.26 7.10
C ASP A 4 5.74 13.66 6.43
N ALA A 5 5.57 13.28 5.16
CA ALA A 5 4.33 13.52 4.45
C ALA A 5 3.24 12.56 4.94
N SER A 6 2.01 13.06 5.03
CA SER A 6 0.83 12.27 5.40
C SER A 6 -0.05 12.05 4.17
N THR A 7 -0.52 10.84 3.96
CA THR A 7 -1.46 10.53 2.87
C THR A 7 -2.80 11.23 2.97
N ASN A 8 -3.14 11.74 4.16
CA ASN A 8 -4.42 12.39 4.46
C ASN A 8 -4.30 13.90 4.71
N ASP A 9 -3.09 14.46 4.66
CA ASP A 9 -2.87 15.89 4.88
C ASP A 9 -2.17 16.54 3.67
N PRO A 10 -2.96 17.16 2.76
CA PRO A 10 -2.42 17.82 1.56
C PRO A 10 -1.39 18.91 1.84
N SER A 11 -1.40 19.51 3.03
CA SER A 11 -0.43 20.55 3.39
C SER A 11 0.99 20.01 3.54
N THR A 12 1.14 18.69 3.64
CA THR A 12 2.43 18.01 3.74
C THR A 12 2.97 17.51 2.39
N TRP A 13 2.20 17.69 1.31
CA TRP A 13 2.62 17.26 -0.02
C TRP A 13 3.41 18.34 -0.75
N ALA A 14 4.16 17.95 -1.73
CA ALA A 14 4.91 18.83 -2.61
C ALA A 14 4.56 18.54 -4.07
N ASP A 15 4.90 19.46 -4.97
CA ASP A 15 4.88 19.16 -6.39
C ASP A 15 6.05 18.24 -6.77
N PHE A 16 6.00 17.71 -7.99
CA PHE A 16 7.01 16.77 -8.48
C PHE A 16 8.43 17.37 -8.48
N ALA A 17 8.57 18.64 -8.86
CA ALA A 17 9.88 19.28 -8.95
C ALA A 17 10.54 19.40 -7.55
N ALA A 18 9.77 19.78 -6.55
CA ALA A 18 10.26 19.85 -5.18
C ALA A 18 10.59 18.47 -4.60
N ALA A 19 9.76 17.46 -4.88
CA ALA A 19 10.02 16.09 -4.45
C ALA A 19 11.27 15.52 -5.13
N LEU A 20 11.43 15.76 -6.43
CA LEU A 20 12.60 15.34 -7.20
C LEU A 20 13.89 15.97 -6.68
N ALA A 21 13.89 17.27 -6.38
CA ALA A 21 15.05 17.96 -5.84
C ALA A 21 15.50 17.37 -4.48
N VAL A 22 14.56 16.99 -3.62
CA VAL A 22 14.86 16.33 -2.34
C VAL A 22 15.47 14.94 -2.54
N TYR A 23 14.97 14.19 -3.52
CA TYR A 23 15.49 12.88 -3.89
C TYR A 23 16.91 12.98 -4.49
N GLU A 24 17.12 13.91 -5.43
CA GLU A 24 18.43 14.15 -6.06
C GLU A 24 19.49 14.63 -5.06
N ASP A 25 19.09 15.37 -4.02
CA ASP A 25 19.95 15.77 -2.90
C ASP A 25 20.30 14.59 -1.94
N GLY A 26 19.78 13.37 -2.20
CA GLY A 26 19.99 12.20 -1.35
C GLY A 26 19.34 12.29 0.04
N LYS A 27 18.31 13.14 0.19
CA LYS A 27 17.58 13.33 1.45
C LYS A 27 16.35 12.44 1.58
N ALA A 28 16.01 11.70 0.52
CA ALA A 28 14.94 10.72 0.49
C ALA A 28 15.36 9.53 -0.35
N ASP A 29 14.88 8.33 -0.01
CA ASP A 29 15.20 7.08 -0.71
C ASP A 29 14.32 6.85 -1.95
N GLY A 30 13.31 7.68 -2.18
CA GLY A 30 12.41 7.58 -3.31
C GLY A 30 11.35 8.68 -3.34
N ILE A 31 10.54 8.65 -4.38
CA ILE A 31 9.41 9.55 -4.60
C ILE A 31 8.13 8.72 -4.63
N GLY A 32 7.06 9.21 -4.04
CA GLY A 32 5.75 8.59 -4.10
C GLY A 32 4.69 9.56 -4.62
N ILE A 33 3.69 9.00 -5.31
CA ILE A 33 2.49 9.74 -5.71
C ILE A 33 1.34 9.44 -4.74
N VAL A 34 0.70 10.49 -4.24
CA VAL A 34 -0.47 10.33 -3.36
C VAL A 34 -1.72 10.22 -4.22
N MET A 35 -2.46 9.12 -4.04
CA MET A 35 -3.77 8.93 -4.65
C MET A 35 -4.78 9.83 -3.94
N ARG A 36 -5.39 10.74 -4.70
CA ARG A 36 -6.35 11.72 -4.18
C ARG A 36 -7.69 11.60 -4.91
N ALA A 37 -8.77 11.63 -4.15
CA ALA A 37 -10.12 11.66 -4.73
C ALA A 37 -10.25 12.81 -5.76
N GLY A 38 -10.81 12.52 -6.92
CA GLY A 38 -10.97 13.51 -8.00
C GLY A 38 -9.67 13.90 -8.72
N SER A 39 -8.55 13.20 -8.48
CA SER A 39 -7.32 13.42 -9.24
C SER A 39 -7.36 12.84 -10.65
N GLY A 40 -8.29 11.94 -10.90
CA GLY A 40 -8.34 11.18 -12.15
C GLY A 40 -7.25 10.12 -12.28
N VAL A 41 -6.48 9.85 -11.22
CA VAL A 41 -5.41 8.85 -11.23
C VAL A 41 -5.72 7.75 -10.23
N VAL A 42 -5.55 6.52 -10.66
CA VAL A 42 -5.61 5.33 -9.81
C VAL A 42 -4.28 4.59 -9.85
N GLY A 43 -3.93 3.98 -8.72
CA GLY A 43 -2.80 3.07 -8.60
C GLY A 43 -3.29 1.63 -8.43
N ILE A 44 -2.62 0.71 -9.08
CA ILE A 44 -2.81 -0.73 -8.91
C ILE A 44 -1.48 -1.30 -8.48
N ASP A 45 -1.47 -2.00 -7.36
CA ASP A 45 -0.31 -2.68 -6.82
C ASP A 45 -0.52 -4.19 -6.93
N ILE A 46 0.48 -4.89 -7.45
CA ILE A 46 0.47 -6.34 -7.61
C ILE A 46 1.70 -6.90 -6.91
N ASP A 47 1.51 -7.36 -5.69
CA ASP A 47 2.56 -7.90 -4.84
C ASP A 47 3.04 -9.27 -5.31
N ALA A 48 4.34 -9.54 -5.10
CA ALA A 48 4.98 -10.86 -5.24
C ALA A 48 4.63 -11.60 -6.54
N CYS A 49 4.53 -10.86 -7.65
CA CYS A 49 4.18 -11.40 -8.96
C CYS A 49 5.39 -11.63 -9.88
N ILE A 50 6.61 -11.31 -9.44
CA ILE A 50 7.87 -11.52 -10.16
C ILE A 50 8.72 -12.49 -9.33
N ASP A 51 9.14 -13.60 -9.93
CA ASP A 51 10.00 -14.58 -9.29
C ASP A 51 11.49 -14.20 -9.35
N ASP A 52 12.35 -14.98 -8.65
CA ASP A 52 13.79 -14.74 -8.60
C ASP A 52 14.50 -14.84 -9.98
N ALA A 53 13.86 -15.47 -10.96
CA ALA A 53 14.34 -15.56 -12.34
C ALA A 53 13.84 -14.40 -13.22
N GLY A 54 13.02 -13.51 -12.66
CA GLY A 54 12.43 -12.37 -13.38
C GLY A 54 11.17 -12.73 -14.17
N ASN A 55 10.60 -13.91 -13.99
CA ASN A 55 9.35 -14.28 -14.66
C ASN A 55 8.17 -13.67 -13.92
N VAL A 56 7.25 -13.08 -14.68
CA VAL A 56 6.03 -12.48 -14.14
C VAL A 56 4.88 -13.48 -14.19
N GLU A 57 4.10 -13.55 -13.12
CA GLU A 57 2.92 -14.38 -13.05
C GLU A 57 1.92 -14.09 -14.19
N PRO A 58 1.36 -15.13 -14.84
CA PRO A 58 0.43 -14.94 -15.96
C PRO A 58 -0.79 -14.08 -15.61
N ASN A 59 -1.21 -14.06 -14.36
CA ASN A 59 -2.33 -13.24 -13.90
C ASN A 59 -1.97 -11.77 -13.85
N ALA A 60 -0.76 -11.45 -13.37
CA ALA A 60 -0.24 -10.09 -13.33
C ALA A 60 -0.06 -9.54 -14.75
N LEU A 61 0.53 -10.33 -15.67
CA LEU A 61 0.64 -9.96 -17.09
C LEU A 61 -0.72 -9.64 -17.72
N ARG A 62 -1.73 -10.46 -17.48
CA ARG A 62 -3.11 -10.20 -17.97
C ARG A 62 -3.69 -8.89 -17.43
N ILE A 63 -3.38 -8.52 -16.20
CA ILE A 63 -3.81 -7.25 -15.62
C ILE A 63 -3.11 -6.10 -16.32
N VAL A 64 -1.78 -6.17 -16.46
CA VAL A 64 -0.98 -5.14 -17.15
C VAL A 64 -1.47 -4.92 -18.58
N GLU A 65 -1.59 -5.97 -19.38
CA GLU A 65 -2.07 -5.93 -20.76
C GLU A 65 -3.49 -5.37 -20.88
N ARG A 66 -4.36 -5.73 -19.94
CA ARG A 66 -5.76 -5.29 -19.95
C ARG A 66 -5.91 -3.82 -19.58
N ILE A 67 -5.15 -3.36 -18.61
CA ILE A 67 -5.17 -1.95 -18.20
C ILE A 67 -4.49 -1.08 -19.28
N ASP A 68 -3.46 -1.60 -19.93
CA ASP A 68 -2.69 -0.96 -21.01
C ASP A 68 -2.31 0.50 -20.68
N SER A 69 -1.68 0.69 -19.55
CA SER A 69 -1.27 1.99 -19.03
C SER A 69 0.15 1.92 -18.49
N TYR A 70 0.67 3.01 -17.94
CA TYR A 70 2.01 3.03 -17.36
C TYR A 70 2.15 1.93 -16.30
N ALA A 71 3.17 1.11 -16.46
CA ALA A 71 3.51 0.07 -15.50
C ALA A 71 5.00 0.07 -15.19
N GLU A 72 5.35 -0.22 -13.95
CA GLU A 72 6.74 -0.27 -13.47
C GLU A 72 6.95 -1.40 -12.47
N ILE A 73 8.20 -1.80 -12.30
CA ILE A 73 8.60 -2.72 -11.25
C ILE A 73 8.54 -1.97 -9.91
N SER A 74 7.89 -2.57 -8.92
CA SER A 74 7.78 -2.00 -7.57
C SER A 74 9.13 -1.91 -6.85
N PRO A 75 9.26 -1.13 -5.77
CA PRO A 75 10.53 -0.98 -5.03
C PRO A 75 11.12 -2.28 -4.49
N SER A 76 10.28 -3.29 -4.24
CA SER A 76 10.73 -4.61 -3.78
C SER A 76 11.45 -5.41 -4.86
N GLY A 77 11.27 -5.06 -6.15
CA GLY A 77 11.74 -5.83 -7.30
C GLY A 77 10.89 -7.08 -7.61
N THR A 78 9.92 -7.41 -6.76
CA THR A 78 9.11 -8.64 -6.88
C THR A 78 7.64 -8.37 -7.22
N GLY A 79 7.24 -7.10 -7.36
CA GLY A 79 5.88 -6.68 -7.67
C GLY A 79 5.83 -5.68 -8.82
N LEU A 80 4.62 -5.31 -9.22
CA LEU A 80 4.35 -4.33 -10.26
C LEU A 80 3.41 -3.24 -9.74
N HIS A 81 3.71 -1.98 -10.06
CA HIS A 81 2.78 -0.86 -9.95
C HIS A 81 2.24 -0.49 -11.32
N ILE A 82 0.94 -0.22 -11.42
CA ILE A 82 0.30 0.31 -12.62
C ILE A 82 -0.40 1.61 -12.25
N PHE A 83 -0.18 2.67 -13.02
CA PHE A 83 -0.87 3.95 -12.86
C PHE A 83 -1.73 4.21 -14.09
N ALA A 84 -3.01 4.54 -13.88
CA ALA A 84 -3.94 4.76 -14.97
C ALA A 84 -4.84 5.97 -14.73
N LEU A 85 -5.32 6.60 -15.80
CA LEU A 85 -6.31 7.66 -15.72
C LEU A 85 -7.69 7.04 -15.57
N ALA A 86 -8.22 7.10 -14.36
CA ALA A 86 -9.53 6.57 -13.98
C ALA A 86 -10.00 7.15 -12.64
N GLU A 87 -11.25 6.93 -12.32
CA GLU A 87 -11.85 7.20 -11.02
C GLU A 87 -12.20 5.89 -10.31
N LEU A 88 -11.91 5.82 -9.03
CA LEU A 88 -12.18 4.68 -8.19
C LEU A 88 -12.90 5.12 -6.92
N PRO A 89 -14.15 4.69 -6.69
CA PRO A 89 -14.93 5.16 -5.55
C PRO A 89 -14.43 4.63 -4.21
N VAL A 90 -13.86 3.44 -4.21
CA VAL A 90 -13.40 2.75 -2.99
C VAL A 90 -12.20 1.88 -3.35
N ALA A 91 -11.13 1.96 -2.54
CA ALA A 91 -10.00 1.05 -2.64
C ALA A 91 -10.45 -0.41 -2.44
N ARG A 92 -9.82 -1.32 -3.14
CA ARG A 92 -10.07 -2.76 -2.99
C ARG A 92 -8.77 -3.55 -2.96
N ARG A 93 -8.83 -4.67 -2.23
CA ARG A 93 -7.73 -5.64 -2.15
C ARG A 93 -8.27 -7.05 -2.27
N SER A 94 -7.60 -7.89 -3.05
CA SER A 94 -7.85 -9.34 -3.07
C SER A 94 -6.56 -10.09 -3.34
N GLY A 95 -6.12 -10.84 -2.35
CA GLY A 95 -4.82 -11.51 -2.42
C GLY A 95 -3.69 -10.48 -2.65
N PRO A 96 -2.87 -10.69 -3.69
CA PRO A 96 -1.75 -9.80 -3.99
C PRO A 96 -2.14 -8.53 -4.77
N VAL A 97 -3.40 -8.35 -5.18
CA VAL A 97 -3.83 -7.21 -6.01
C VAL A 97 -4.56 -6.19 -5.17
N GLU A 98 -4.05 -4.96 -5.20
CA GLU A 98 -4.63 -3.82 -4.50
C GLU A 98 -4.91 -2.66 -5.47
N LEU A 99 -6.07 -2.03 -5.34
CA LEU A 99 -6.49 -0.87 -6.13
C LEU A 99 -6.71 0.34 -5.23
N TYR A 100 -6.07 1.45 -5.57
CA TYR A 100 -6.08 2.69 -4.81
C TYR A 100 -6.51 3.88 -5.67
N GLY A 101 -7.48 4.65 -5.19
CA GLY A 101 -7.91 5.89 -5.82
C GLY A 101 -7.90 7.08 -4.84
N THR A 102 -7.67 6.82 -3.55
CA THR A 102 -7.70 7.85 -2.51
C THR A 102 -6.94 7.41 -1.27
N SER A 103 -6.44 8.40 -0.50
CA SER A 103 -5.88 8.23 0.85
C SER A 103 -4.73 7.21 0.97
N GLN A 104 -4.05 6.98 -0.12
CA GLN A 104 -2.89 6.07 -0.19
C GLN A 104 -1.81 6.69 -1.06
N TYR A 105 -0.59 6.23 -0.92
CA TYR A 105 0.48 6.57 -1.86
C TYR A 105 1.11 5.29 -2.43
N LEU A 106 1.64 5.39 -3.62
CA LEU A 106 2.54 4.39 -4.19
C LEU A 106 3.88 5.05 -4.51
N THR A 107 4.97 4.36 -4.22
CA THR A 107 6.30 4.78 -4.63
C THR A 107 6.41 4.67 -6.15
N VAL A 108 7.03 5.66 -6.78
CA VAL A 108 7.34 5.64 -8.21
C VAL A 108 8.82 5.32 -8.37
N THR A 109 9.12 4.24 -9.09
CA THR A 109 10.48 3.75 -9.27
C THR A 109 11.11 4.23 -10.58
N GLY A 110 10.30 4.50 -11.60
CA GLY A 110 10.75 4.77 -12.96
C GLY A 110 11.30 3.54 -13.69
N CYS A 111 11.31 2.35 -13.05
CA CYS A 111 11.71 1.10 -13.68
C CYS A 111 10.57 0.54 -14.53
N VAL A 112 10.37 1.14 -15.70
CA VAL A 112 9.25 0.82 -16.60
C VAL A 112 9.22 -0.66 -16.95
N PHE A 113 8.04 -1.26 -16.88
CA PHE A 113 7.81 -2.64 -17.25
C PHE A 113 7.37 -2.77 -18.70
N GLY A 114 8.17 -3.47 -19.51
CA GLY A 114 7.91 -3.66 -20.94
C GLY A 114 7.75 -2.35 -21.71
N ASP A 115 6.73 -2.27 -22.56
CA ASP A 115 6.44 -1.09 -23.40
C ASP A 115 5.41 -0.14 -22.78
N HIS A 116 5.14 -0.28 -21.47
CA HIS A 116 4.10 0.48 -20.75
C HIS A 116 4.61 1.83 -20.22
N HIS A 117 5.09 2.70 -21.11
CA HIS A 117 5.73 3.98 -20.77
C HIS A 117 4.75 5.15 -20.52
N LEU A 118 3.48 5.01 -20.89
CA LEU A 118 2.53 6.12 -20.87
C LEU A 118 1.31 5.81 -20.00
N MET A 119 0.94 6.76 -19.16
CA MET A 119 -0.33 6.70 -18.45
C MET A 119 -1.48 6.96 -19.42
N ARG A 120 -2.45 6.04 -19.48
CA ARG A 120 -3.60 6.08 -20.39
C ARG A 120 -4.93 6.04 -19.64
N ALA A 121 -5.98 6.47 -20.33
CA ALA A 121 -7.36 6.35 -19.83
C ALA A 121 -7.81 4.88 -19.87
N ALA A 122 -8.13 4.34 -18.67
CA ALA A 122 -8.49 2.93 -18.50
C ALA A 122 -9.73 2.74 -17.61
N GLN A 123 -10.64 3.71 -17.58
CA GLN A 123 -11.81 3.69 -16.67
C GLN A 123 -12.63 2.41 -16.76
N ALA A 124 -12.88 1.91 -17.96
CA ALA A 124 -13.67 0.70 -18.15
C ALA A 124 -12.98 -0.55 -17.60
N GLU A 125 -11.67 -0.68 -17.85
CA GLU A 125 -10.90 -1.83 -17.43
C GLU A 125 -10.61 -1.81 -15.91
N VAL A 126 -10.32 -0.64 -15.35
CA VAL A 126 -10.21 -0.44 -13.90
C VAL A 126 -11.53 -0.82 -13.20
N LYS A 127 -12.68 -0.40 -13.75
CA LYS A 127 -13.99 -0.77 -13.21
C LYS A 127 -14.25 -2.27 -13.26
N LYS A 128 -13.87 -2.94 -14.34
CA LYS A 128 -13.99 -4.42 -14.47
C LYS A 128 -13.08 -5.12 -13.47
N LEU A 129 -11.83 -4.68 -13.32
CA LEU A 129 -10.90 -5.25 -12.35
C LEU A 129 -11.41 -5.03 -10.92
N HIS A 130 -11.86 -3.82 -10.60
CA HIS A 130 -12.45 -3.51 -9.30
C HIS A 130 -13.66 -4.38 -8.97
N ALA A 131 -14.52 -4.69 -9.95
CA ALA A 131 -15.67 -5.57 -9.76
C ALA A 131 -15.27 -7.04 -9.60
N ALA A 132 -14.18 -7.46 -10.24
CA ALA A 132 -13.65 -8.83 -10.15
C ALA A 132 -12.93 -9.10 -8.82
N ILE A 133 -12.40 -8.07 -8.17
CA ILE A 133 -11.80 -8.18 -6.83
C ILE A 133 -12.93 -8.31 -5.82
N THR A 134 -13.15 -9.52 -5.35
CA THR A 134 -14.15 -9.80 -4.31
C THR A 134 -13.71 -9.12 -3.01
N PRO A 135 -14.53 -8.24 -2.41
CA PRO A 135 -14.24 -7.77 -1.06
C PRO A 135 -14.11 -8.99 -0.15
N PRO A 136 -13.24 -8.96 0.87
CA PRO A 136 -13.23 -10.00 1.87
C PRO A 136 -14.68 -10.18 2.35
N PRO A 137 -15.12 -11.43 2.60
CA PRO A 137 -16.50 -11.66 3.03
C PRO A 137 -16.76 -10.72 4.20
N VAL A 138 -17.76 -9.86 4.02
CA VAL A 138 -18.26 -9.06 5.13
C VAL A 138 -18.63 -10.10 6.16
N SER A 139 -17.83 -10.22 7.22
CA SER A 139 -18.21 -11.02 8.35
C SER A 139 -19.54 -10.42 8.82
N THR A 140 -20.64 -11.03 8.40
CA THR A 140 -21.94 -10.75 9.02
C THR A 140 -21.66 -10.81 10.50
N PRO A 141 -21.95 -9.75 11.28
CA PRO A 141 -21.73 -9.84 12.71
C PRO A 141 -22.46 -11.10 13.15
N SER A 142 -21.68 -12.12 13.49
CA SER A 142 -22.22 -13.33 14.12
C SER A 142 -23.13 -12.85 15.21
N PRO A 143 -24.37 -13.36 15.35
CA PRO A 143 -25.28 -12.94 16.41
C PRO A 143 -24.43 -12.92 17.66
N ARG A 144 -24.27 -11.72 18.25
CA ARG A 144 -23.38 -11.50 19.40
C ARG A 144 -23.79 -12.51 20.44
N THR A 145 -23.03 -13.59 20.53
CA THR A 145 -23.09 -14.45 21.70
C THR A 145 -22.94 -13.51 22.88
N PRO A 146 -23.82 -13.57 23.88
CA PRO A 146 -23.67 -12.73 25.07
C PRO A 146 -22.22 -12.85 25.53
N PRO A 147 -21.57 -11.75 25.93
CA PRO A 147 -20.15 -11.77 26.26
C PRO A 147 -19.92 -12.91 27.25
N THR A 148 -19.14 -13.88 26.82
CA THR A 148 -18.60 -14.87 27.76
C THR A 148 -17.98 -14.06 28.89
N PRO A 149 -18.31 -14.28 30.14
CA PRO A 149 -17.75 -13.50 31.24
C PRO A 149 -16.25 -13.43 31.03
N ALA A 150 -15.72 -12.21 31.07
CA ALA A 150 -14.33 -11.92 30.74
C ALA A 150 -13.46 -12.96 31.48
N ARG A 151 -12.77 -13.78 30.69
CA ARG A 151 -11.79 -14.69 31.28
C ARG A 151 -10.80 -13.77 31.96
N GLU A 152 -10.75 -13.81 33.28
CA GLU A 152 -9.70 -13.14 34.04
C GLU A 152 -8.37 -13.72 33.54
N TYR A 153 -7.73 -12.98 32.62
CA TYR A 153 -6.34 -13.29 32.27
C TYR A 153 -5.51 -13.04 33.51
N PRO A 154 -4.77 -14.04 33.98
CA PRO A 154 -3.96 -13.84 35.15
C PRO A 154 -2.95 -12.72 34.87
N ARG A 155 -2.97 -11.66 35.67
CA ARG A 155 -2.03 -10.50 35.59
C ARG A 155 -0.55 -10.91 35.53
N ARG A 156 -0.26 -12.16 35.89
CA ARG A 156 1.05 -12.79 35.77
C ARG A 156 1.52 -12.93 34.31
N LEU A 157 0.60 -13.19 33.37
CA LEU A 157 0.92 -13.32 31.95
C LEU A 157 1.32 -11.97 31.33
N ASP A 158 0.65 -10.89 31.71
CA ASP A 158 0.96 -9.55 31.21
C ASP A 158 2.37 -9.12 31.64
N ARG A 159 2.75 -9.43 32.87
CA ARG A 159 4.06 -9.12 33.41
C ARG A 159 5.17 -9.87 32.65
N GLU A 160 4.98 -11.14 32.36
CA GLU A 160 5.94 -11.96 31.60
C GLU A 160 6.09 -11.46 30.15
N ILE A 161 4.99 -11.04 29.54
CA ILE A 161 5.00 -10.47 28.19
C ILE A 161 5.75 -9.14 28.16
N ILE A 162 5.49 -8.26 29.12
CA ILE A 162 6.18 -6.96 29.23
C ILE A 162 7.67 -7.17 29.52
N GLU A 163 8.05 -8.09 30.38
CA GLU A 163 9.45 -8.41 30.64
C GLU A 163 10.16 -8.95 29.40
N ARG A 164 9.54 -9.87 28.66
CA ARG A 164 10.10 -10.40 27.41
C ARG A 164 10.23 -9.33 26.33
N ALA A 165 9.20 -8.48 26.16
CA ALA A 165 9.26 -7.37 25.22
C ALA A 165 10.36 -6.37 25.58
N SER A 166 10.49 -6.04 26.87
CA SER A 166 11.52 -5.11 27.39
C SER A 166 12.94 -5.65 27.27
N SER A 167 13.11 -6.97 27.31
CA SER A 167 14.41 -7.66 27.19
C SER A 167 14.75 -8.06 25.76
N SER A 168 13.85 -7.82 24.79
CA SER A 168 14.06 -8.16 23.39
C SER A 168 15.10 -7.23 22.73
N ARG A 169 15.54 -7.58 21.51
CA ARG A 169 16.44 -6.75 20.71
C ARG A 169 15.89 -5.32 20.47
N SER A 170 14.58 -5.15 20.49
CA SER A 170 13.87 -3.87 20.39
C SER A 170 13.41 -3.31 21.73
N GLY A 171 13.89 -3.87 22.85
CA GLY A 171 13.40 -3.56 24.18
C GLY A 171 13.53 -2.10 24.60
N ALA A 172 14.54 -1.40 24.12
CA ALA A 172 14.70 0.04 24.37
C ALA A 172 13.57 0.85 23.76
N LYS A 173 13.23 0.55 22.50
CA LYS A 173 12.10 1.20 21.79
C LYS A 173 10.77 0.83 22.42
N PHE A 174 10.60 -0.42 22.83
CA PHE A 174 9.38 -0.86 23.52
C PHE A 174 9.19 -0.11 24.84
N ARG A 175 10.23 0.04 25.66
CA ARG A 175 10.15 0.77 26.93
C ARG A 175 9.79 2.24 26.74
N ALA A 176 10.41 2.93 25.77
CA ALA A 176 10.08 4.31 25.45
C ALA A 176 8.61 4.47 25.06
N LEU A 177 8.09 3.63 24.16
CA LEU A 177 6.69 3.65 23.77
C LEU A 177 5.73 3.27 24.90
N TRP A 178 6.16 2.39 25.81
CA TRP A 178 5.32 1.95 26.94
C TRP A 178 5.25 2.99 28.05
N SER A 179 6.30 3.76 28.28
CA SER A 179 6.34 4.86 29.27
C SER A 179 5.67 6.15 28.76
N GLY A 180 5.37 6.23 27.47
CA GLY A 180 4.77 7.42 26.87
C GLY A 180 5.78 8.52 26.54
N ASP A 181 7.06 8.16 26.39
CA ASP A 181 8.16 9.04 25.96
C ASP A 181 8.30 9.11 24.45
#